data_bfc57df75102163a2cce803a984d8e9b
#
_entry.id   bfc57df75102163a2cce803a984d8e9b
#
_cell.length_a   1.000
_cell.length_b   1.000
_cell.length_c   1.000
_cell.angle_alpha   90.00
_cell.angle_beta   90.00
_cell.angle_gamma   90.00
#
_symmetry.space_group_name_H-M   'P 1'
#
loop_
_entity.id
_entity.type
_entity.pdbx_description
1 polymer ?
#
loop_
_entity_poly.entity_id
_entity_poly.type
_entity_poly.pdbx_seq_one_letter_code
_entity_poly.pdbx_strand_id
1 'polypeptide(L)'
;MATQVSPGIVVQERDFTNSRLQETITNVGAIAGPFLKGEVGVAKSITSEKELVEEFGKPTDDNYEYWFTASEFLNYGGNLQVARIADGSGSHLTNANSAGVGTVKVNNPSDFEANIEATNQAYDFVAKTPGTWGNSLKVVTIDAGADQILTLASGVAFSKGDAVTDGTATGVAYEDNTGDTTKVAVVLDAGSAKFVKNGTVSTQNVDAVANWYDEQYAIAGSLKWSALAPRPGTSPYAAARGGKYDEIHVAVIDEGGAVSGTANTVLEKMLFLSKAPGAKTTEGESNHYKQVVKGRSKYVYLSAYEDTTDVYSYTSSVAITSAATAASQF
;
A
#
# COMPACT_ATOMS: atom_id res chain seq x y z
N MET A 1 19.77 -18.18 -66.72
CA MET A 1 19.89 -17.24 -67.87
C MET A 1 19.48 -17.99 -69.09
N ALA A 2 18.42 -17.54 -69.79
CA ALA A 2 18.08 -18.13 -71.07
C ALA A 2 19.04 -17.55 -72.12
N THR A 3 19.85 -18.42 -72.77
CA THR A 3 20.70 -18.01 -73.84
C THR A 3 19.88 -17.95 -75.15
N GLN A 4 19.86 -16.76 -75.77
CA GLN A 4 19.25 -16.57 -77.05
C GLN A 4 20.02 -17.26 -78.15
N VAL A 5 19.40 -18.19 -78.89
CA VAL A 5 20.01 -19.03 -79.87
C VAL A 5 19.83 -18.53 -81.32
N SER A 6 19.05 -17.45 -81.53
CA SER A 6 18.84 -16.82 -82.83
C SER A 6 18.83 -15.30 -82.74
N PRO A 7 19.11 -14.51 -83.77
CA PRO A 7 19.07 -13.06 -83.72
C PRO A 7 17.67 -12.60 -83.38
N GLY A 8 17.52 -11.87 -82.27
CA GLY A 8 16.30 -11.31 -81.80
C GLY A 8 16.57 -10.18 -80.75
N ILE A 9 15.60 -9.41 -80.47
CA ILE A 9 15.69 -8.37 -79.42
C ILE A 9 15.23 -8.95 -78.10
N VAL A 10 16.16 -8.99 -77.10
CA VAL A 10 15.80 -9.33 -75.74
C VAL A 10 15.48 -8.02 -74.98
N VAL A 11 14.23 -7.84 -74.67
CA VAL A 11 13.82 -6.74 -73.76
C VAL A 11 13.91 -7.26 -72.32
N GLN A 12 14.84 -6.76 -71.55
CA GLN A 12 14.89 -6.97 -70.12
C GLN A 12 14.25 -5.75 -69.42
N GLU A 13 13.10 -5.97 -68.85
CA GLU A 13 12.51 -4.99 -67.95
C GLU A 13 13.28 -5.04 -66.64
N ARG A 14 14.03 -4.00 -66.33
CA ARG A 14 14.60 -3.76 -64.99
C ARG A 14 13.72 -2.76 -64.30
N ASP A 15 13.02 -3.26 -63.29
CA ASP A 15 12.31 -2.37 -62.35
C ASP A 15 13.34 -1.63 -61.50
N PHE A 16 13.55 -0.36 -61.81
CA PHE A 16 14.33 0.56 -60.99
C PHE A 16 13.50 1.27 -59.94
N THR A 17 12.26 0.81 -59.67
CA THR A 17 11.49 1.31 -58.60
C THR A 17 12.23 0.97 -57.29
N ASN A 18 12.92 1.93 -56.74
CA ASN A 18 13.41 1.82 -55.37
C ASN A 18 12.18 1.50 -54.54
N SER A 19 12.13 0.26 -54.04
CA SER A 19 11.20 0.00 -52.93
C SER A 19 11.60 0.98 -51.85
N ARG A 20 10.86 2.11 -51.77
CA ARG A 20 10.92 2.92 -50.58
C ARG A 20 10.63 1.95 -49.43
N LEU A 21 11.67 1.62 -48.70
CA LEU A 21 11.48 1.15 -47.34
C LEU A 21 10.51 2.14 -46.76
N GLN A 22 9.30 1.69 -46.53
CA GLN A 22 8.34 2.47 -45.77
C GLN A 22 9.04 2.63 -44.42
N GLU A 23 9.69 3.79 -44.23
CA GLU A 23 10.17 4.16 -42.89
C GLU A 23 8.93 4.06 -42.02
N THR A 24 8.91 3.07 -41.16
CA THR A 24 7.95 3.00 -40.07
C THR A 24 8.28 4.22 -39.24
N ILE A 25 7.55 5.30 -39.45
CA ILE A 25 7.67 6.49 -38.62
C ILE A 25 7.20 6.02 -37.24
N THR A 26 8.14 5.66 -36.42
CA THR A 26 7.88 5.43 -34.99
C THR A 26 7.61 6.81 -34.41
N ASN A 27 6.36 7.14 -34.17
CA ASN A 27 5.97 8.35 -33.45
C ASN A 27 6.39 8.23 -31.98
N VAL A 28 7.69 8.42 -31.72
CA VAL A 28 8.22 8.50 -30.38
C VAL A 28 8.57 9.96 -30.09
N GLY A 29 7.86 10.55 -29.15
CA GLY A 29 8.15 11.87 -28.62
C GLY A 29 8.86 11.80 -27.28
N ALA A 30 9.41 12.93 -26.83
CA ALA A 30 9.94 13.07 -25.49
C ALA A 30 9.54 14.42 -24.90
N ILE A 31 9.20 14.44 -23.64
CA ILE A 31 8.88 15.65 -22.89
C ILE A 31 9.49 15.57 -21.49
N ALA A 32 10.00 16.71 -21.02
CA ALA A 32 10.44 16.87 -19.63
C ALA A 32 9.65 18.03 -19.02
N GLY A 33 9.10 17.83 -17.83
CA GLY A 33 8.25 18.83 -17.19
C GLY A 33 8.03 18.63 -15.68
N PRO A 34 7.50 19.65 -15.01
CA PRO A 34 7.23 19.64 -13.58
C PRO A 34 5.90 18.95 -13.27
N PHE A 35 5.84 17.64 -13.50
CA PHE A 35 4.64 16.86 -13.21
C PHE A 35 4.40 16.70 -11.69
N LEU A 36 3.15 16.53 -11.28
CA LEU A 36 2.73 16.47 -9.88
C LEU A 36 3.36 15.29 -9.12
N LYS A 37 3.41 14.14 -9.74
CA LYS A 37 3.99 12.90 -9.19
C LYS A 37 4.80 12.17 -10.26
N GLY A 38 5.34 11.02 -9.93
CA GLY A 38 6.15 10.20 -10.83
C GLY A 38 7.60 10.12 -10.41
N GLU A 39 8.30 9.18 -10.99
CA GLU A 39 9.73 8.97 -10.74
C GLU A 39 10.56 10.15 -11.24
N VAL A 40 11.61 10.49 -10.52
CA VAL A 40 12.56 11.55 -10.87
C VAL A 40 13.85 10.92 -11.32
N GLY A 41 14.43 11.47 -12.39
CA GLY A 41 15.70 10.98 -12.95
C GLY A 41 15.57 9.76 -13.87
N VAL A 42 14.35 9.34 -14.16
CA VAL A 42 14.04 8.24 -15.09
C VAL A 42 13.01 8.70 -16.09
N ALA A 43 13.24 8.41 -17.37
CA ALA A 43 12.24 8.62 -18.41
C ALA A 43 11.32 7.39 -18.49
N LYS A 44 10.00 7.64 -18.49
CA LYS A 44 8.98 6.60 -18.53
C LYS A 44 8.22 6.65 -19.85
N SER A 45 8.02 5.49 -20.45
CA SER A 45 7.27 5.37 -21.71
C SER A 45 5.79 5.37 -21.42
N ILE A 46 5.05 6.28 -22.02
CA ILE A 46 3.60 6.49 -21.85
C ILE A 46 2.94 6.37 -23.21
N THR A 47 1.85 5.62 -23.29
CA THR A 47 1.14 5.31 -24.54
C THR A 47 -0.29 5.85 -24.57
N SER A 48 -0.82 6.31 -23.45
CA SER A 48 -2.18 6.83 -23.34
C SER A 48 -2.28 7.93 -22.29
N GLU A 49 -3.27 8.82 -22.46
CA GLU A 49 -3.59 9.85 -21.46
C GLU A 49 -3.95 9.26 -20.10
N LYS A 50 -4.64 8.12 -20.09
CA LYS A 50 -4.94 7.42 -18.83
C LYS A 50 -3.67 7.04 -18.07
N GLU A 51 -2.68 6.49 -18.76
CA GLU A 51 -1.39 6.13 -18.20
C GLU A 51 -0.61 7.39 -17.74
N LEU A 52 -0.72 8.50 -18.49
CA LEU A 52 -0.14 9.79 -18.10
C LEU A 52 -0.73 10.27 -16.75
N VAL A 53 -2.04 10.20 -16.58
CA VAL A 53 -2.71 10.54 -15.31
C VAL A 53 -2.30 9.59 -14.18
N GLU A 54 -2.25 8.29 -14.45
CA GLU A 54 -1.88 7.29 -13.42
C GLU A 54 -0.44 7.47 -12.93
N GLU A 55 0.49 7.79 -13.83
CA GLU A 55 1.91 7.88 -13.50
C GLU A 55 2.33 9.29 -13.03
N PHE A 56 1.85 10.32 -13.71
CA PHE A 56 2.32 11.71 -13.51
C PHE A 56 1.29 12.64 -12.88
N GLY A 57 0.08 12.15 -12.66
CA GLY A 57 -1.01 12.90 -12.02
C GLY A 57 -1.81 13.73 -13.00
N LYS A 58 -2.79 14.46 -12.47
CA LYS A 58 -3.65 15.38 -13.22
C LYS A 58 -2.94 16.71 -13.49
N PRO A 59 -3.39 17.50 -14.49
CA PRO A 59 -2.88 18.85 -14.68
C PRO A 59 -3.16 19.74 -13.47
N THR A 60 -2.24 20.63 -13.19
CA THR A 60 -2.33 21.66 -12.16
C THR A 60 -2.00 23.02 -12.77
N ASP A 61 -2.23 24.11 -12.04
CA ASP A 61 -1.90 25.46 -12.50
C ASP A 61 -0.40 25.65 -12.81
N ASP A 62 0.47 24.84 -12.17
CA ASP A 62 1.91 24.92 -12.34
C ASP A 62 2.45 24.06 -13.50
N ASN A 63 1.68 23.10 -14.02
CA ASN A 63 2.17 22.13 -15.00
C ASN A 63 1.25 21.94 -16.23
N TYR A 64 0.18 22.70 -16.33
CA TYR A 64 -0.85 22.49 -17.38
C TYR A 64 -0.28 22.54 -18.80
N GLU A 65 0.67 23.41 -19.08
CA GLU A 65 1.28 23.54 -20.40
C GLU A 65 2.01 22.24 -20.81
N TYR A 66 2.81 21.70 -19.91
CA TYR A 66 3.52 20.44 -20.16
C TYR A 66 2.54 19.27 -20.24
N TRP A 67 1.57 19.27 -19.34
CA TRP A 67 0.60 18.18 -19.26
C TRP A 67 -0.28 18.10 -20.52
N PHE A 68 -0.86 19.21 -20.96
CA PHE A 68 -1.68 19.24 -22.16
C PHE A 68 -0.86 19.00 -23.44
N THR A 69 0.38 19.46 -23.50
CA THR A 69 1.29 19.14 -24.61
C THR A 69 1.53 17.63 -24.71
N ALA A 70 1.73 16.96 -23.57
CA ALA A 70 1.88 15.51 -23.52
C ALA A 70 0.59 14.79 -23.93
N SER A 71 -0.56 15.23 -23.40
CA SER A 71 -1.88 14.66 -23.74
C SER A 71 -2.21 14.79 -25.22
N GLU A 72 -2.01 15.98 -25.81
CA GLU A 72 -2.23 16.20 -27.24
C GLU A 72 -1.33 15.31 -28.10
N PHE A 73 -0.05 15.14 -27.74
CA PHE A 73 0.83 14.23 -28.48
C PHE A 73 0.30 12.78 -28.43
N LEU A 74 -0.16 12.31 -27.26
CA LEU A 74 -0.69 10.97 -27.10
C LEU A 74 -1.98 10.74 -27.90
N ASN A 75 -2.80 11.79 -28.10
CA ASN A 75 -4.01 11.72 -28.91
C ASN A 75 -3.71 11.43 -30.41
N TYR A 76 -2.51 11.74 -30.89
CA TYR A 76 -2.04 11.34 -32.23
C TYR A 76 -1.53 9.91 -32.31
N GLY A 77 -1.60 9.12 -31.23
CA GLY A 77 -1.24 7.70 -31.22
C GLY A 77 0.27 7.43 -31.17
N GLY A 78 1.02 8.32 -30.55
CA GLY A 78 2.46 8.17 -30.35
C GLY A 78 2.84 7.44 -29.05
N ASN A 79 4.11 7.07 -28.92
CA ASN A 79 4.74 6.68 -27.68
C ASN A 79 5.54 7.87 -27.14
N LEU A 80 5.24 8.31 -25.93
CA LEU A 80 5.86 9.49 -25.31
C LEU A 80 6.79 9.07 -24.17
N GLN A 81 8.05 9.47 -24.28
CA GLN A 81 9.00 9.36 -23.17
C GLN A 81 8.83 10.59 -22.28
N VAL A 82 8.34 10.39 -21.06
CA VAL A 82 8.09 11.46 -20.09
C VAL A 82 9.14 11.42 -19.01
N ALA A 83 9.85 12.52 -18.79
CA ALA A 83 10.79 12.70 -17.70
C ALA A 83 10.28 13.78 -16.75
N ARG A 84 10.11 13.42 -15.47
CA ARG A 84 9.73 14.39 -14.45
C ARG A 84 10.95 15.21 -14.03
N ILE A 85 10.80 16.54 -14.07
CA ILE A 85 11.73 17.48 -13.47
C ILE A 85 11.16 17.87 -12.09
N ALA A 86 11.98 17.75 -11.05
CA ALA A 86 11.66 18.24 -9.72
C ALA A 86 12.77 19.16 -9.25
N ASP A 87 12.42 20.27 -8.63
CA ASP A 87 13.37 21.19 -8.03
C ASP A 87 14.07 20.51 -6.84
N GLY A 88 15.38 20.63 -6.77
CA GLY A 88 16.22 20.01 -5.73
C GLY A 88 15.99 20.56 -4.32
N SER A 89 15.19 21.61 -4.17
CA SER A 89 14.86 22.26 -2.90
C SER A 89 13.38 22.14 -2.59
N GLY A 90 13.05 21.71 -1.38
CA GLY A 90 11.67 21.76 -0.88
C GLY A 90 10.89 20.43 -0.93
N SER A 91 9.58 20.53 -0.73
CA SER A 91 8.65 19.40 -0.58
C SER A 91 8.39 18.59 -1.86
N HIS A 92 8.78 19.11 -3.03
CA HIS A 92 8.62 18.42 -4.31
C HIS A 92 9.49 17.17 -4.46
N LEU A 93 10.55 17.02 -3.66
CA LEU A 93 11.41 15.83 -3.60
C LEU A 93 11.27 15.06 -2.29
N THR A 94 10.21 15.31 -1.53
CA THR A 94 10.00 14.67 -0.24
C THR A 94 8.95 13.57 -0.38
N ASN A 95 9.27 12.39 0.14
CA ASN A 95 8.37 11.22 0.15
C ASN A 95 7.74 10.99 1.54
N ALA A 96 8.41 11.45 2.58
CA ALA A 96 7.90 11.50 3.93
C ALA A 96 8.65 12.57 4.73
N ASN A 97 7.95 13.28 5.59
CA ASN A 97 8.53 14.28 6.47
C ASN A 97 7.71 14.38 7.76
N SER A 98 8.38 14.34 8.90
CA SER A 98 7.75 14.55 10.20
C SER A 98 8.69 15.29 11.12
N ALA A 99 8.15 16.18 11.93
CA ALA A 99 8.91 16.92 12.93
C ALA A 99 9.61 15.96 13.90
N GLY A 100 10.93 16.08 14.04
CA GLY A 100 11.74 15.24 14.91
C GLY A 100 12.27 13.95 14.30
N VAL A 101 11.77 13.53 13.13
CA VAL A 101 12.20 12.30 12.44
C VAL A 101 13.04 12.61 11.21
N GLY A 102 12.75 13.74 10.53
CA GLY A 102 13.47 14.17 9.36
C GLY A 102 12.74 13.90 8.04
N THR A 103 13.43 14.15 6.95
CA THR A 103 12.89 14.07 5.59
C THR A 103 13.44 12.85 4.88
N VAL A 104 12.56 12.06 4.28
CA VAL A 104 12.93 10.96 3.39
C VAL A 104 12.73 11.39 1.94
N LYS A 105 13.74 11.14 1.11
CA LYS A 105 13.73 11.40 -0.32
C LYS A 105 13.98 10.10 -1.09
N VAL A 106 13.09 9.76 -1.99
CA VAL A 106 13.17 8.59 -2.87
C VAL A 106 12.79 9.04 -4.27
N ASN A 107 13.73 9.09 -5.17
CA ASN A 107 13.49 9.55 -6.54
C ASN A 107 12.89 8.46 -7.43
N ASN A 108 13.33 7.22 -7.23
CA ASN A 108 12.96 6.06 -8.04
C ASN A 108 13.19 4.75 -7.25
N PRO A 109 12.79 3.59 -7.79
CA PRO A 109 12.95 2.30 -7.11
C PRO A 109 14.40 1.96 -6.72
N SER A 110 15.36 2.27 -7.58
CA SER A 110 16.78 2.00 -7.29
C SER A 110 17.30 2.85 -6.14
N ASP A 111 16.84 4.08 -6.02
CA ASP A 111 17.17 4.98 -4.92
C ASP A 111 16.57 4.46 -3.59
N PHE A 112 15.33 3.96 -3.63
CA PHE A 112 14.71 3.31 -2.49
C PHE A 112 15.53 2.10 -2.01
N GLU A 113 15.89 1.20 -2.90
CA GLU A 113 16.65 -0.01 -2.57
C GLU A 113 18.04 0.33 -1.99
N ALA A 114 18.73 1.30 -2.58
CA ALA A 114 20.07 1.66 -2.15
C ALA A 114 20.14 2.43 -0.83
N ASN A 115 19.16 3.29 -0.57
CA ASN A 115 19.29 4.30 0.49
C ASN A 115 18.24 4.19 1.60
N ILE A 116 17.12 3.53 1.37
CA ILE A 116 15.99 3.54 2.30
C ILE A 116 15.65 2.15 2.83
N GLU A 117 15.56 1.16 1.96
CA GLU A 117 15.07 -0.18 2.31
C GLU A 117 15.83 -0.82 3.48
N ALA A 118 17.15 -0.65 3.54
CA ALA A 118 18.01 -1.24 4.56
C ALA A 118 18.39 -0.28 5.71
N THR A 119 18.09 1.01 5.60
CA THR A 119 18.69 2.00 6.49
C THR A 119 17.69 2.89 7.23
N ASN A 120 16.52 3.12 6.67
CA ASN A 120 15.56 4.05 7.25
C ASN A 120 14.46 3.29 8.02
N GLN A 121 14.47 3.40 9.33
CA GLN A 121 13.49 2.82 10.24
C GLN A 121 12.58 3.88 10.89
N ALA A 122 12.71 5.12 10.46
CA ALA A 122 11.99 6.24 11.07
C ALA A 122 10.53 6.32 10.64
N TYR A 123 10.18 5.70 9.51
CA TYR A 123 8.84 5.67 8.94
C TYR A 123 8.44 4.24 8.59
N ASP A 124 7.19 3.88 8.88
CA ASP A 124 6.64 2.57 8.47
C ASP A 124 6.41 2.54 6.96
N PHE A 125 5.84 3.61 6.42
CA PHE A 125 5.54 3.75 5.00
C PHE A 125 6.09 5.07 4.44
N VAL A 126 6.50 5.03 3.19
CA VAL A 126 6.92 6.23 2.43
C VAL A 126 6.25 6.22 1.06
N ALA A 127 5.90 7.41 0.54
CA ALA A 127 5.34 7.50 -0.79
C ALA A 127 6.36 7.00 -1.85
N LYS A 128 5.91 6.30 -2.89
CA LYS A 128 6.79 5.75 -3.92
C LYS A 128 7.49 6.81 -4.75
N THR A 129 6.82 7.94 -4.96
CA THR A 129 7.40 9.05 -5.71
C THR A 129 7.27 10.35 -4.91
N PRO A 130 8.24 11.24 -5.01
CA PRO A 130 8.25 12.45 -4.20
C PRO A 130 7.17 13.45 -4.65
N GLY A 131 6.69 14.27 -3.74
CA GLY A 131 5.78 15.37 -4.01
C GLY A 131 4.69 15.56 -2.97
N THR A 132 4.06 16.71 -2.99
CA THR A 132 2.99 17.10 -2.06
C THR A 132 1.72 16.25 -2.15
N TRP A 133 1.54 15.54 -3.25
CA TRP A 133 0.44 14.59 -3.44
C TRP A 133 0.43 13.48 -2.37
N GLY A 134 1.62 13.10 -1.88
CA GLY A 134 1.78 12.11 -0.83
C GLY A 134 1.14 12.50 0.50
N ASN A 135 0.99 13.81 0.77
CA ASN A 135 0.31 14.31 1.98
C ASN A 135 -1.18 13.93 2.03
N SER A 136 -1.75 13.52 0.90
CA SER A 136 -3.12 13.04 0.79
C SER A 136 -3.27 11.56 1.10
N LEU A 137 -2.17 10.83 1.20
CA LEU A 137 -2.19 9.40 1.43
C LEU A 137 -2.30 9.08 2.93
N LYS A 138 -3.08 8.05 3.21
CA LYS A 138 -3.16 7.41 4.53
C LYS A 138 -3.03 5.91 4.35
N VAL A 139 -2.09 5.31 5.07
CA VAL A 139 -1.98 3.86 5.12
C VAL A 139 -2.57 3.37 6.43
N VAL A 140 -3.49 2.43 6.33
CA VAL A 140 -4.10 1.79 7.49
C VAL A 140 -3.87 0.29 7.44
N THR A 141 -3.58 -0.27 8.60
CA THR A 141 -3.32 -1.71 8.76
C THR A 141 -4.18 -2.26 9.87
N ILE A 142 -4.57 -3.53 9.76
CA ILE A 142 -5.25 -4.26 10.83
C ILE A 142 -4.81 -5.72 10.81
N ASP A 143 -4.62 -6.27 11.96
CA ASP A 143 -4.35 -7.71 12.15
C ASP A 143 -5.53 -8.42 12.85
N ALA A 144 -5.27 -9.63 13.35
CA ALA A 144 -6.28 -10.39 14.07
C ALA A 144 -6.82 -9.69 15.32
N GLY A 145 -6.01 -8.84 15.94
CA GLY A 145 -6.38 -8.02 17.10
C GLY A 145 -7.06 -8.77 18.25
N ALA A 146 -7.99 -8.12 18.90
CA ALA A 146 -8.80 -8.73 19.96
C ALA A 146 -9.98 -9.52 19.39
N ASP A 147 -10.58 -10.37 20.22
CA ASP A 147 -11.76 -11.15 19.86
C ASP A 147 -13.05 -10.39 20.20
N GLN A 148 -13.10 -9.78 21.36
CA GLN A 148 -14.30 -9.12 21.88
C GLN A 148 -13.95 -7.77 22.49
N ILE A 149 -14.92 -6.85 22.44
CA ILE A 149 -14.95 -5.62 23.27
C ILE A 149 -16.05 -5.82 24.31
N LEU A 150 -15.65 -5.72 25.57
CA LEU A 150 -16.58 -5.71 26.70
C LEU A 150 -16.86 -4.28 27.09
N THR A 151 -18.11 -3.91 27.27
CA THR A 151 -18.53 -2.64 27.89
C THR A 151 -18.95 -2.95 29.31
N LEU A 152 -18.29 -2.31 30.26
CA LEU A 152 -18.49 -2.49 31.69
C LEU A 152 -19.41 -1.41 32.22
N ALA A 153 -20.20 -1.73 33.24
CA ALA A 153 -21.11 -0.79 33.92
C ALA A 153 -20.40 0.40 34.56
N SER A 154 -19.16 0.20 34.99
CA SER A 154 -18.28 1.26 35.49
C SER A 154 -16.85 1.03 35.02
N GLY A 155 -16.07 2.11 34.95
CA GLY A 155 -14.72 2.07 34.49
C GLY A 155 -13.80 1.23 35.37
N VAL A 156 -13.01 0.36 34.75
CA VAL A 156 -11.91 -0.41 35.31
C VAL A 156 -10.70 -0.24 34.42
N ALA A 157 -9.57 0.17 35.00
CA ALA A 157 -8.33 0.27 34.25
C ALA A 157 -7.73 -1.11 34.03
N PHE A 158 -7.39 -1.42 32.79
CA PHE A 158 -6.62 -2.59 32.38
C PHE A 158 -5.38 -2.13 31.64
N SER A 159 -4.28 -2.78 31.91
CA SER A 159 -3.07 -2.68 31.12
C SER A 159 -3.02 -3.84 30.11
N LYS A 160 -2.32 -3.63 29.01
CA LYS A 160 -2.08 -4.69 28.03
C LYS A 160 -1.52 -5.96 28.69
N GLY A 161 -2.17 -7.10 28.45
CA GLY A 161 -1.78 -8.39 29.01
C GLY A 161 -2.40 -8.70 30.36
N ASP A 162 -3.13 -7.78 30.98
CA ASP A 162 -3.87 -8.06 32.22
C ASP A 162 -4.90 -9.17 32.00
N ALA A 163 -5.02 -10.06 32.96
CA ALA A 163 -6.00 -11.13 32.91
C ALA A 163 -7.42 -10.58 33.04
N VAL A 164 -8.30 -11.00 32.13
CA VAL A 164 -9.73 -10.69 32.12
C VAL A 164 -10.50 -11.98 32.27
N THR A 165 -11.37 -12.05 33.28
CA THR A 165 -12.20 -13.25 33.50
C THR A 165 -13.53 -12.89 34.13
N ASP A 166 -14.58 -13.63 33.78
CA ASP A 166 -15.90 -13.60 34.43
C ASP A 166 -16.17 -14.91 35.23
N GLY A 167 -15.12 -15.73 35.42
CA GLY A 167 -15.21 -17.05 36.05
C GLY A 167 -15.55 -18.20 35.11
N THR A 168 -16.03 -17.92 33.90
CA THR A 168 -16.33 -18.89 32.83
C THR A 168 -15.48 -18.64 31.60
N ALA A 169 -15.46 -17.41 31.14
CA ALA A 169 -14.59 -16.94 30.06
C ALA A 169 -13.27 -16.39 30.63
N THR A 170 -12.19 -16.65 29.92
CA THR A 170 -10.84 -16.16 30.26
C THR A 170 -10.15 -15.60 29.04
N GLY A 171 -9.33 -14.59 29.24
CA GLY A 171 -8.53 -13.94 28.21
C GLY A 171 -7.62 -12.87 28.80
N VAL A 172 -7.02 -12.11 27.95
CA VAL A 172 -6.14 -10.99 28.34
C VAL A 172 -6.56 -9.70 27.65
N ALA A 173 -6.33 -8.58 28.32
CA ALA A 173 -6.54 -7.26 27.74
C ALA A 173 -5.57 -7.08 26.55
N TYR A 174 -6.12 -6.68 25.42
CA TYR A 174 -5.39 -6.48 24.16
C TYR A 174 -4.49 -5.24 24.23
N GLU A 175 -4.98 -4.20 24.86
CA GLU A 175 -4.34 -2.88 24.97
C GLU A 175 -4.69 -2.21 26.29
N ASP A 176 -3.98 -1.14 26.62
CA ASP A 176 -4.33 -0.29 27.75
C ASP A 176 -5.63 0.45 27.44
N ASN A 177 -6.60 0.42 28.36
CA ASN A 177 -7.88 1.06 28.18
C ASN A 177 -7.98 2.46 28.83
N THR A 178 -6.87 3.16 28.93
CA THR A 178 -6.78 4.47 29.62
C THR A 178 -7.66 5.55 29.00
N GLY A 179 -7.97 5.45 27.69
CA GLY A 179 -8.84 6.42 27.00
C GLY A 179 -10.32 6.27 27.31
N ASP A 180 -10.79 5.05 27.57
CA ASP A 180 -12.17 4.72 27.96
C ASP A 180 -12.15 3.47 28.85
N THR A 181 -12.06 3.69 30.15
CA THR A 181 -11.98 2.59 31.12
C THR A 181 -13.27 1.77 31.24
N THR A 182 -14.37 2.20 30.61
CA THR A 182 -15.60 1.40 30.54
C THR A 182 -15.55 0.34 29.46
N LYS A 183 -14.54 0.36 28.58
CA LYS A 183 -14.37 -0.63 27.53
C LYS A 183 -13.04 -1.36 27.69
N VAL A 184 -13.05 -2.67 27.45
CA VAL A 184 -11.83 -3.46 27.37
C VAL A 184 -11.91 -4.37 26.16
N ALA A 185 -10.87 -4.31 25.31
CA ALA A 185 -10.67 -5.24 24.22
C ALA A 185 -9.96 -6.49 24.75
N VAL A 186 -10.49 -7.67 24.47
CA VAL A 186 -10.02 -8.93 25.05
C VAL A 186 -9.62 -9.92 23.96
N VAL A 187 -8.44 -10.51 24.12
CA VAL A 187 -8.01 -11.71 23.37
C VAL A 187 -8.37 -12.91 24.24
N LEU A 188 -9.18 -13.81 23.70
CA LEU A 188 -9.60 -15.01 24.43
C LEU A 188 -8.47 -16.03 24.54
N ASP A 189 -8.38 -16.69 25.69
CA ASP A 189 -7.48 -17.82 25.85
C ASP A 189 -7.91 -18.99 24.96
N ALA A 190 -6.94 -19.83 24.58
CA ALA A 190 -7.20 -20.99 23.75
C ALA A 190 -8.21 -21.93 24.42
N GLY A 191 -9.34 -22.15 23.74
CA GLY A 191 -10.41 -23.00 24.27
C GLY A 191 -11.34 -22.34 25.30
N SER A 192 -11.14 -21.05 25.60
CA SER A 192 -12.06 -20.30 26.47
C SER A 192 -13.45 -20.14 25.86
N ALA A 193 -14.46 -20.07 26.69
CA ALA A 193 -15.78 -19.57 26.31
C ALA A 193 -15.69 -18.07 25.91
N LYS A 194 -16.69 -17.58 25.21
CA LYS A 194 -16.83 -16.15 24.94
C LYS A 194 -17.46 -15.44 26.14
N PHE A 195 -17.01 -14.23 26.42
CA PHE A 195 -17.71 -13.37 27.37
C PHE A 195 -19.10 -13.07 26.88
N VAL A 196 -20.03 -12.95 27.81
CA VAL A 196 -21.43 -12.67 27.53
C VAL A 196 -21.93 -11.49 28.37
N LYS A 197 -22.99 -10.85 27.90
CA LYS A 197 -23.68 -9.84 28.66
C LYS A 197 -24.14 -10.37 30.02
N ASN A 198 -24.09 -9.52 31.05
CA ASN A 198 -24.38 -9.82 32.46
C ASN A 198 -23.35 -10.73 33.15
N GLY A 199 -22.22 -11.05 32.51
CA GLY A 199 -21.05 -11.57 33.21
C GLY A 199 -20.44 -10.53 34.14
N THR A 200 -19.56 -10.95 35.07
CA THR A 200 -18.91 -10.03 36.01
C THR A 200 -17.41 -10.06 35.79
N VAL A 201 -16.84 -8.94 35.34
CA VAL A 201 -15.39 -8.75 35.16
C VAL A 201 -14.90 -7.72 36.16
N SER A 202 -13.88 -8.06 36.97
CA SER A 202 -13.33 -7.17 38.00
C SER A 202 -14.40 -6.45 38.84
N THR A 203 -15.41 -7.20 39.30
CA THR A 203 -16.56 -6.73 40.08
C THR A 203 -17.58 -5.89 39.31
N GLN A 204 -17.37 -5.62 38.05
CA GLN A 204 -18.29 -4.84 37.21
C GLN A 204 -19.13 -5.73 36.32
N ASN A 205 -20.40 -5.38 36.15
CA ASN A 205 -21.29 -6.05 35.19
C ASN A 205 -20.85 -5.75 33.77
N VAL A 206 -20.89 -6.74 32.91
CA VAL A 206 -20.71 -6.59 31.46
C VAL A 206 -22.03 -6.18 30.83
N ASP A 207 -22.17 -4.93 30.48
CA ASP A 207 -23.40 -4.35 29.93
C ASP A 207 -23.60 -4.68 28.45
N ALA A 208 -22.49 -4.78 27.71
CA ALA A 208 -22.52 -5.19 26.31
C ALA A 208 -21.25 -5.92 25.92
N VAL A 209 -21.38 -6.77 24.89
CA VAL A 209 -20.26 -7.46 24.24
C VAL A 209 -20.38 -7.27 22.74
N ALA A 210 -19.32 -6.82 22.10
CA ALA A 210 -19.23 -6.68 20.66
C ALA A 210 -18.05 -7.48 20.11
N ASN A 211 -18.12 -7.82 18.83
CA ASN A 211 -16.96 -8.35 18.11
C ASN A 211 -15.98 -7.20 17.87
N TRP A 212 -14.75 -7.36 18.31
CA TRP A 212 -13.73 -6.29 18.18
C TRP A 212 -13.53 -5.86 16.73
N TYR A 213 -13.40 -6.80 15.79
CA TYR A 213 -13.15 -6.50 14.38
C TYR A 213 -14.28 -5.71 13.72
N ASP A 214 -15.52 -5.96 14.10
CA ASP A 214 -16.69 -5.27 13.54
C ASP A 214 -16.79 -3.82 14.01
N GLU A 215 -16.06 -3.45 15.04
CA GLU A 215 -15.98 -2.07 15.54
C GLU A 215 -14.77 -1.29 15.02
N GLN A 216 -13.87 -1.94 14.26
CA GLN A 216 -12.69 -1.29 13.71
C GLN A 216 -12.98 -0.55 12.41
N TYR A 217 -12.47 0.69 12.32
CA TYR A 217 -12.64 1.53 11.15
C TYR A 217 -11.34 1.61 10.34
N ALA A 218 -11.45 1.41 9.02
CA ALA A 218 -10.41 1.77 8.06
C ALA A 218 -10.41 3.29 7.78
N ILE A 219 -11.62 3.89 7.75
CA ILE A 219 -11.79 5.34 7.68
C ILE A 219 -12.69 5.74 8.86
N ALA A 220 -12.15 6.52 9.78
CA ALA A 220 -12.82 6.88 11.02
C ALA A 220 -14.25 7.39 10.76
N GLY A 221 -15.23 6.82 11.48
CA GLY A 221 -16.63 7.18 11.40
C GLY A 221 -17.35 6.86 10.09
N SER A 222 -16.65 6.29 9.08
CA SER A 222 -17.21 6.11 7.72
C SER A 222 -17.11 4.67 7.23
N LEU A 223 -15.91 4.08 7.20
CA LEU A 223 -15.69 2.77 6.58
C LEU A 223 -15.10 1.79 7.60
N LYS A 224 -15.86 0.75 7.93
CA LYS A 224 -15.37 -0.34 8.79
C LYS A 224 -14.54 -1.34 7.98
N TRP A 225 -13.58 -1.97 8.66
CA TRP A 225 -12.77 -3.04 8.05
C TRP A 225 -13.60 -4.23 7.63
N SER A 226 -14.64 -4.58 8.38
CA SER A 226 -15.56 -5.68 8.04
C SER A 226 -16.29 -5.47 6.70
N ALA A 227 -16.41 -4.23 6.23
CA ALA A 227 -16.94 -3.91 4.90
C ALA A 227 -15.90 -4.10 3.77
N LEU A 228 -14.61 -4.08 4.10
CA LEU A 228 -13.53 -4.28 3.14
C LEU A 228 -13.13 -5.75 3.00
N ALA A 229 -13.05 -6.47 4.11
CA ALA A 229 -12.64 -7.89 4.16
C ALA A 229 -13.11 -8.57 5.45
N PRO A 230 -13.19 -9.91 5.47
CA PRO A 230 -13.29 -10.68 6.71
C PRO A 230 -12.07 -10.46 7.60
N ARG A 231 -12.22 -10.74 8.91
CA ARG A 231 -11.11 -10.63 9.88
C ARG A 231 -9.91 -11.46 9.45
N PRO A 232 -8.68 -10.90 9.48
CA PRO A 232 -7.46 -11.67 9.24
C PRO A 232 -7.28 -12.72 10.33
N GLY A 233 -6.61 -13.79 10.01
CA GLY A 233 -6.46 -14.92 10.90
C GLY A 233 -5.07 -15.54 10.84
N THR A 234 -5.03 -16.83 10.56
CA THR A 234 -3.80 -17.59 10.43
C THR A 234 -3.67 -18.14 9.03
N SER A 235 -2.59 -17.79 8.34
CA SER A 235 -2.33 -18.29 7.01
C SER A 235 -2.06 -19.81 7.03
N PRO A 236 -2.35 -20.52 5.93
CA PRO A 236 -1.98 -21.94 5.80
C PRO A 236 -0.48 -22.17 5.97
N TYR A 237 0.34 -21.22 5.55
CA TYR A 237 1.78 -21.27 5.70
C TYR A 237 2.21 -21.27 7.17
N ALA A 238 1.67 -20.35 7.97
CA ALA A 238 1.97 -20.25 9.39
C ALA A 238 1.38 -21.44 10.15
N ALA A 239 0.14 -21.83 9.87
CA ALA A 239 -0.52 -22.97 10.49
C ALA A 239 0.27 -24.27 10.34
N ALA A 240 0.83 -24.54 9.16
CA ALA A 240 1.68 -25.71 8.91
C ALA A 240 2.99 -25.71 9.71
N ARG A 241 3.35 -24.58 10.33
CA ARG A 241 4.56 -24.37 11.14
C ARG A 241 4.25 -24.11 12.62
N GLY A 242 2.99 -24.32 13.01
CA GLY A 242 2.55 -24.08 14.40
C GLY A 242 2.35 -22.61 14.76
N GLY A 243 2.44 -21.69 13.78
CA GLY A 243 2.17 -20.26 13.94
C GLY A 243 0.68 -19.96 14.01
N LYS A 244 0.34 -18.78 14.52
CA LYS A 244 -1.04 -18.27 14.63
C LYS A 244 -1.07 -16.75 14.42
N TYR A 245 -2.18 -16.25 13.91
CA TYR A 245 -2.49 -14.81 13.82
C TYR A 245 -1.44 -13.99 13.03
N ASP A 246 -0.90 -14.58 11.98
CA ASP A 246 0.12 -13.95 11.15
C ASP A 246 -0.47 -13.05 10.05
N GLU A 247 -1.77 -13.13 9.78
CA GLU A 247 -2.35 -12.35 8.70
C GLU A 247 -2.62 -10.91 9.10
N ILE A 248 -2.40 -10.00 8.15
CA ILE A 248 -2.73 -8.57 8.24
C ILE A 248 -3.41 -8.10 6.97
N HIS A 249 -4.18 -7.03 7.09
CA HIS A 249 -4.70 -6.26 5.97
C HIS A 249 -4.03 -4.91 5.93
N VAL A 250 -3.75 -4.45 4.72
CA VAL A 250 -3.20 -3.12 4.45
C VAL A 250 -4.10 -2.43 3.44
N ALA A 251 -4.49 -1.19 3.71
CA ALA A 251 -5.22 -0.37 2.75
C ALA A 251 -4.56 0.99 2.60
N VAL A 252 -4.48 1.48 1.38
CA VAL A 252 -4.01 2.83 1.04
C VAL A 252 -5.21 3.67 0.68
N ILE A 253 -5.38 4.78 1.36
CA ILE A 253 -6.53 5.67 1.27
C ILE A 253 -6.06 7.05 0.82
N ASP A 254 -6.79 7.65 -0.09
CA ASP A 254 -6.65 9.06 -0.47
C ASP A 254 -7.48 9.91 0.48
N GLU A 255 -6.92 10.24 1.64
CA GLU A 255 -7.64 11.00 2.68
C GLU A 255 -7.98 12.41 2.22
N GLY A 256 -7.06 13.06 1.53
CA GLY A 256 -7.23 14.44 1.04
C GLY A 256 -7.87 14.54 -0.34
N GLY A 257 -7.93 13.47 -1.12
CA GLY A 257 -8.50 13.48 -2.48
C GLY A 257 -7.55 13.97 -3.58
N ALA A 258 -6.26 14.17 -3.30
CA ALA A 258 -5.32 14.68 -4.31
C ALA A 258 -5.01 13.67 -5.43
N VAL A 259 -5.21 12.39 -5.18
CA VAL A 259 -4.93 11.33 -6.15
C VAL A 259 -6.18 10.97 -6.96
N SER A 260 -7.26 10.63 -6.27
CA SER A 260 -8.52 10.18 -6.89
C SER A 260 -9.43 11.34 -7.33
N GLY A 261 -9.30 12.50 -6.69
CA GLY A 261 -10.21 13.62 -6.81
C GLY A 261 -11.36 13.60 -5.78
N THR A 262 -11.40 12.57 -4.92
CA THR A 262 -12.43 12.44 -3.88
C THR A 262 -11.78 12.01 -2.58
N ALA A 263 -11.96 12.80 -1.54
CA ALA A 263 -11.42 12.50 -0.23
C ALA A 263 -11.97 11.17 0.34
N ASN A 264 -11.17 10.50 1.13
CA ASN A 264 -11.48 9.21 1.75
C ASN A 264 -11.79 8.08 0.75
N THR A 265 -11.14 8.11 -0.41
CA THR A 265 -11.23 7.02 -1.40
C THR A 265 -10.20 5.94 -1.09
N VAL A 266 -10.63 4.68 -1.03
CA VAL A 266 -9.71 3.53 -0.93
C VAL A 266 -9.05 3.33 -2.30
N LEU A 267 -7.75 3.59 -2.39
CA LEU A 267 -6.96 3.43 -3.61
C LEU A 267 -6.52 1.98 -3.82
N GLU A 268 -6.03 1.35 -2.77
CA GLU A 268 -5.54 -0.03 -2.80
C GLU A 268 -5.95 -0.77 -1.54
N LYS A 269 -6.14 -2.07 -1.68
CA LYS A 269 -6.30 -2.99 -0.56
C LYS A 269 -5.48 -4.25 -0.82
N MET A 270 -4.67 -4.62 0.13
CA MET A 270 -3.85 -5.82 0.15
C MET A 270 -4.27 -6.62 1.37
N LEU A 271 -4.91 -7.75 1.13
CA LEU A 271 -5.63 -8.51 2.15
C LEU A 271 -4.95 -9.84 2.41
N PHE A 272 -5.05 -10.32 3.65
CA PHE A 272 -4.52 -11.63 4.08
C PHE A 272 -3.03 -11.79 3.80
N LEU A 273 -2.26 -10.70 4.01
CA LEU A 273 -0.81 -10.74 3.93
C LEU A 273 -0.26 -11.39 5.19
N SER A 274 0.80 -12.17 5.04
CA SER A 274 1.41 -12.83 6.19
C SER A 274 2.59 -12.03 6.75
N LYS A 275 2.68 -11.97 8.07
CA LYS A 275 3.84 -11.46 8.82
C LYS A 275 4.98 -12.47 8.90
N ALA A 276 4.69 -13.74 8.60
CA ALA A 276 5.68 -14.80 8.69
C ALA A 276 6.76 -14.66 7.61
N PRO A 277 8.04 -14.64 7.97
CA PRO A 277 9.13 -14.59 7.00
C PRO A 277 9.06 -15.78 6.03
N GLY A 278 9.19 -15.49 4.72
CA GLY A 278 9.15 -16.51 3.69
C GLY A 278 7.76 -17.11 3.42
N ALA A 279 6.69 -16.49 3.93
CA ALA A 279 5.33 -16.92 3.64
C ALA A 279 5.05 -16.93 2.15
N LYS A 280 4.34 -17.96 1.70
CA LYS A 280 3.92 -18.17 0.32
C LYS A 280 2.45 -18.47 0.23
N THR A 281 1.85 -18.07 -0.89
CA THR A 281 0.51 -18.51 -1.28
C THR A 281 0.54 -19.99 -1.69
N THR A 282 -0.63 -20.56 -1.93
CA THR A 282 -0.77 -21.94 -2.45
C THR A 282 -0.14 -22.10 -3.83
N GLU A 283 -0.09 -21.02 -4.61
CA GLU A 283 0.52 -20.96 -5.95
C GLU A 283 2.04 -20.79 -5.90
N GLY A 284 2.62 -20.55 -4.70
CA GLY A 284 4.06 -20.41 -4.48
C GLY A 284 4.59 -18.98 -4.56
N GLU A 285 3.74 -17.99 -4.82
CA GLU A 285 4.12 -16.58 -4.78
C GLU A 285 4.39 -16.12 -3.34
N SER A 286 5.22 -15.08 -3.18
CA SER A 286 5.43 -14.48 -1.86
C SER A 286 4.14 -13.87 -1.32
N ASN A 287 3.76 -14.24 -0.10
CA ASN A 287 2.66 -13.62 0.65
C ASN A 287 3.18 -12.82 1.86
N HIS A 288 4.50 -12.65 1.97
CA HIS A 288 5.06 -11.83 3.02
C HIS A 288 4.75 -10.36 2.79
N TYR A 289 4.15 -9.70 3.78
CA TYR A 289 3.60 -8.34 3.65
C TYR A 289 4.58 -7.32 3.08
N LYS A 290 5.87 -7.34 3.48
CA LYS A 290 6.89 -6.43 2.95
C LYS A 290 7.05 -6.56 1.43
N GLN A 291 7.19 -7.80 0.97
CA GLN A 291 7.41 -8.06 -0.46
C GLN A 291 6.17 -7.76 -1.30
N VAL A 292 5.00 -8.06 -0.75
CA VAL A 292 3.73 -7.79 -1.44
C VAL A 292 3.49 -6.29 -1.55
N VAL A 293 3.66 -5.53 -0.48
CA VAL A 293 3.51 -4.06 -0.51
C VAL A 293 4.52 -3.44 -1.47
N LYS A 294 5.82 -3.82 -1.39
CA LYS A 294 6.86 -3.32 -2.30
C LYS A 294 6.50 -3.56 -3.77
N GLY A 295 6.05 -4.77 -4.09
CA GLY A 295 5.79 -5.17 -5.48
C GLY A 295 4.44 -4.75 -6.03
N ARG A 296 3.38 -4.74 -5.22
CA ARG A 296 2.00 -4.50 -5.69
C ARG A 296 1.50 -3.08 -5.50
N SER A 297 1.91 -2.39 -4.42
CA SER A 297 1.45 -1.02 -4.23
C SER A 297 1.98 -0.11 -5.33
N LYS A 298 1.13 0.76 -5.85
CA LYS A 298 1.48 1.83 -6.79
C LYS A 298 1.88 3.12 -6.07
N TYR A 299 1.55 3.25 -4.78
CA TYR A 299 1.62 4.53 -4.06
C TYR A 299 2.65 4.55 -2.95
N VAL A 300 2.90 3.42 -2.29
CA VAL A 300 3.75 3.39 -1.10
C VAL A 300 4.79 2.27 -1.14
N TYR A 301 5.93 2.53 -0.52
CA TYR A 301 6.87 1.52 -0.06
C TYR A 301 6.69 1.33 1.44
N LEU A 302 6.89 0.11 1.92
CA LEU A 302 7.17 -0.14 3.31
C LEU A 302 8.65 0.18 3.53
N SER A 303 8.94 1.17 4.35
CA SER A 303 10.31 1.48 4.78
C SER A 303 10.86 0.34 5.65
N ALA A 304 12.17 0.29 5.86
CA ALA A 304 12.83 -0.83 6.52
C ALA A 304 12.22 -1.14 7.89
N TYR A 305 11.19 -1.93 7.89
CA TYR A 305 10.69 -2.58 9.08
C TYR A 305 11.50 -3.87 9.27
N GLU A 306 12.78 -3.72 9.51
CA GLU A 306 13.57 -4.81 10.08
C GLU A 306 13.30 -4.82 11.55
N ASP A 307 12.25 -5.50 11.91
CA ASP A 307 12.07 -5.85 13.30
C ASP A 307 13.03 -6.97 13.65
N THR A 308 14.12 -6.60 14.26
CA THR A 308 15.01 -7.52 14.97
C THR A 308 14.45 -7.87 16.35
N THR A 309 13.40 -7.20 16.79
CA THR A 309 12.68 -7.46 18.02
C THR A 309 11.25 -7.88 17.68
N ASP A 310 10.97 -9.12 17.76
CA ASP A 310 9.72 -9.90 17.87
C ASP A 310 8.33 -9.19 17.86
N VAL A 311 8.20 -7.96 17.34
CA VAL A 311 6.91 -7.26 17.22
C VAL A 311 5.96 -8.04 16.30
N TYR A 312 6.50 -8.87 15.43
CA TYR A 312 5.74 -9.69 14.50
C TYR A 312 5.94 -11.20 14.72
N SER A 313 6.14 -11.63 15.97
CA SER A 313 6.14 -13.06 16.26
C SER A 313 4.78 -13.66 15.89
N TYR A 314 4.73 -14.35 14.77
CA TYR A 314 3.54 -15.11 14.36
C TYR A 314 3.31 -16.34 15.26
N THR A 315 4.20 -16.63 16.20
CA THR A 315 4.07 -17.67 17.21
C THR A 315 3.41 -17.18 18.49
N SER A 316 3.30 -15.87 18.68
CA SER A 316 2.63 -15.25 19.82
C SER A 316 1.15 -15.05 19.53
N SER A 317 0.31 -15.39 20.50
CA SER A 317 -1.11 -15.03 20.48
C SER A 317 -1.35 -13.53 20.76
N VAL A 318 -0.29 -12.78 20.98
CA VAL A 318 -0.35 -11.33 21.15
C VAL A 318 -0.34 -10.71 19.77
N ALA A 319 -1.47 -10.23 19.36
CA ALA A 319 -1.62 -9.46 18.15
C ALA A 319 -0.70 -8.22 18.19
N ILE A 320 -0.18 -7.85 17.03
CA ILE A 320 0.59 -6.63 16.90
C ILE A 320 -0.28 -5.46 17.31
N THR A 321 0.19 -4.74 18.29
CA THR A 321 -0.33 -3.43 18.58
C THR A 321 0.17 -2.48 17.51
N SER A 322 -0.57 -2.32 16.47
CA SER A 322 -0.69 -1.04 15.84
C SER A 322 -1.75 -1.12 14.76
N ALA A 323 -2.97 -0.95 15.13
CA ALA A 323 -3.76 0.00 14.39
C ALA A 323 -3.05 1.36 14.62
N ALA A 324 -1.76 1.44 14.34
CA ALA A 324 -1.04 2.68 14.44
C ALA A 324 -1.68 3.57 13.40
N THR A 325 -2.32 4.52 13.79
CA THR A 325 -2.11 5.92 13.49
C THR A 325 -0.93 6.15 12.52
N ALA A 326 -0.91 5.45 11.42
CA ALA A 326 -0.07 5.79 10.27
C ALA A 326 -0.54 7.11 9.63
N ALA A 327 -1.59 7.69 10.17
CA ALA A 327 -2.28 8.86 9.66
C ALA A 327 -1.49 10.17 9.72
N SER A 328 -0.28 10.19 10.23
CA SER A 328 0.48 11.44 10.36
C SER A 328 1.89 11.39 9.79
N GLN A 329 2.21 10.41 8.95
CA GLN A 329 3.57 10.25 8.45
C GLN A 329 3.78 10.74 7.02
N PHE A 330 2.74 11.28 6.39
CA PHE A 330 2.84 11.88 5.04
C PHE A 330 2.71 13.38 5.08
#